data_1742394afbe63d57cc458360591ef3de
#
_entry.id   1742394afbe63d57cc458360591ef3de
#
_cell.length_a   1.000
_cell.length_b   1.000
_cell.length_c   1.000
_cell.angle_alpha   90.00
_cell.angle_beta   90.00
_cell.angle_gamma   90.00
#
_symmetry.space_group_name_H-M   'P 1'
#
loop_
_entity.id
_entity.type
_entity.pdbx_description
1 polymer ?
#
loop_
_entity_poly.entity_id
_entity_poly.type
_entity_poly.pdbx_seq_one_letter_code
_entity_poly.pdbx_strand_id
1 'polypeptide(L)'
;MHYYDKEPVFKEMRVRRIRDVIRGIPLNFVSAPSVFSGEYIDAGTRLLAENMVIMNDWDILDMGCGYGVLGIVAAKLAPRGRVVMVDTNKLAVKLAAINIRINNVGNAEVRWGDLYSVI
;
A
#
# COMPACT_ATOMS: atom_id res chain seq x y z
N MET A 1 0.58 -10.26 -19.11
CA MET A 1 1.16 -10.90 -17.93
C MET A 1 1.27 -9.88 -16.80
N HIS A 2 0.93 -10.30 -15.62
CA HIS A 2 1.01 -9.43 -14.47
C HIS A 2 2.45 -9.40 -13.94
N TYR A 3 2.93 -8.23 -13.57
CA TYR A 3 4.28 -8.01 -13.06
C TYR A 3 4.61 -8.94 -11.88
N TYR A 4 3.71 -9.03 -10.91
CA TYR A 4 3.93 -9.79 -9.69
C TYR A 4 3.91 -11.30 -9.90
N ASP A 5 3.33 -11.79 -11.00
CA ASP A 5 3.29 -13.23 -11.30
C ASP A 5 4.69 -13.80 -11.61
N LYS A 6 5.64 -12.95 -11.96
CA LYS A 6 7.01 -13.36 -12.27
C LYS A 6 7.94 -13.37 -11.07
N GLU A 7 7.53 -12.79 -9.95
CA GLU A 7 8.38 -12.69 -8.77
C GLU A 7 8.46 -14.05 -8.08
N PRO A 8 9.68 -14.56 -7.78
CA PRO A 8 9.81 -15.86 -7.11
C PRO A 8 9.06 -15.95 -5.79
N VAL A 9 9.01 -14.86 -5.03
CA VAL A 9 8.29 -14.82 -3.75
C VAL A 9 6.81 -15.14 -3.91
N PHE A 10 6.20 -14.79 -5.03
CA PHE A 10 4.79 -15.05 -5.29
C PHE A 10 4.51 -16.45 -5.82
N LYS A 11 5.53 -17.16 -6.33
CA LYS A 11 5.39 -18.55 -6.73
C LYS A 11 5.30 -19.50 -5.53
N GLU A 12 5.98 -19.15 -4.45
CA GLU A 12 6.03 -19.94 -3.22
C GLU A 12 4.93 -19.56 -2.24
N MET A 13 4.37 -18.37 -2.37
CA MET A 13 3.37 -17.83 -1.45
C MET A 13 2.03 -17.67 -2.14
N ARG A 14 0.97 -17.93 -1.39
CA ARG A 14 -0.38 -17.65 -1.87
C ARG A 14 -0.59 -16.13 -1.87
N VAL A 15 -0.68 -15.58 -3.05
CA VAL A 15 -0.99 -14.16 -3.22
C VAL A 15 -2.51 -14.02 -3.28
N ARG A 16 -3.04 -13.09 -2.52
CA ARG A 16 -4.46 -12.74 -2.56
C ARG A 16 -4.64 -11.44 -3.31
N ARG A 17 -5.71 -11.37 -4.09
CA ARG A 17 -6.10 -10.16 -4.80
C ARG A 17 -7.30 -9.56 -4.08
N ILE A 18 -7.21 -8.28 -3.81
CA ILE A 18 -8.26 -7.54 -3.11
C ILE A 18 -8.67 -6.38 -3.99
N ARG A 19 -9.97 -6.26 -4.22
CA ARG A 19 -10.56 -5.11 -4.92
C ARG A 19 -11.46 -4.36 -3.97
N ASP A 20 -11.41 -3.05 -4.03
CA ASP A 20 -12.32 -2.22 -3.25
C ASP A 20 -12.49 -0.85 -3.92
N VAL A 21 -13.48 -0.13 -3.47
CA VAL A 21 -13.69 1.28 -3.83
C VAL A 21 -13.66 2.05 -2.52
N ILE A 22 -12.70 2.94 -2.37
CA ILE A 22 -12.55 3.77 -1.17
C ILE A 22 -12.63 5.24 -1.60
N ARG A 23 -13.52 5.99 -0.99
CA ARG A 23 -13.76 7.41 -1.32
C ARG A 23 -14.04 7.62 -2.81
N GLY A 24 -14.73 6.66 -3.42
CA GLY A 24 -15.02 6.68 -4.85
C GLY A 24 -13.84 6.29 -5.75
N ILE A 25 -12.71 5.92 -5.18
CA ILE A 25 -11.50 5.55 -5.94
C ILE A 25 -11.46 4.03 -6.05
N PRO A 26 -11.50 3.47 -7.28
CA PRO A 26 -11.32 2.04 -7.47
C PRO A 26 -9.85 1.65 -7.23
N LEU A 27 -9.67 0.60 -6.44
CA LEU A 27 -8.35 0.15 -5.99
C LEU A 27 -8.22 -1.36 -6.15
N ASN A 28 -7.00 -1.78 -6.48
CA ASN A 28 -6.64 -3.20 -6.57
C ASN A 28 -5.36 -3.43 -5.80
N PHE A 29 -5.35 -4.47 -4.97
CA PHE A 29 -4.19 -4.81 -4.18
C PHE A 29 -3.85 -6.28 -4.32
N VAL A 30 -2.57 -6.60 -4.13
CA VAL A 30 -2.11 -7.94 -3.84
C VAL A 30 -1.63 -7.97 -2.39
N SER A 31 -1.92 -9.06 -1.71
CA SER A 31 -1.45 -9.30 -0.36
C SER A 31 -1.00 -10.76 -0.23
N ALA A 32 -0.34 -11.09 0.87
CA ALA A 32 0.07 -12.45 1.19
C ALA A 32 -0.31 -12.75 2.64
N PRO A 33 -0.67 -14.03 2.98
CA PRO A 33 -1.17 -14.36 4.32
C PRO A 33 -0.24 -13.97 5.47
N SER A 34 1.07 -13.96 5.25
CA SER A 34 2.03 -13.55 6.28
C SER A 34 2.07 -12.06 6.54
N VAL A 35 1.45 -11.25 5.68
CA VAL A 35 1.31 -9.81 5.85
C VAL A 35 -0.12 -9.48 6.26
N PHE A 36 -1.09 -10.05 5.53
CA PHE A 36 -2.50 -9.91 5.84
C PHE A 36 -3.27 -11.07 5.22
N SER A 37 -3.97 -11.85 6.03
CA SER A 37 -4.62 -13.09 5.59
C SER A 37 -6.07 -12.92 5.17
N GLY A 38 -6.66 -11.74 5.33
CA GLY A 38 -8.05 -11.48 4.96
C GLY A 38 -8.27 -11.40 3.46
N GLU A 39 -9.50 -11.62 3.02
CA GLU A 39 -9.92 -11.48 1.62
C GLU A 39 -10.35 -10.06 1.28
N TYR A 40 -10.58 -9.24 2.30
CA TYR A 40 -11.04 -7.86 2.19
C TYR A 40 -10.10 -6.95 2.97
N ILE A 41 -10.11 -5.69 2.63
CA ILE A 41 -9.38 -4.69 3.41
C ILE A 41 -9.91 -4.73 4.86
N ASP A 42 -9.00 -4.75 5.82
CA ASP A 42 -9.33 -4.71 7.24
C ASP A 42 -10.27 -3.54 7.54
N ALA A 43 -11.31 -3.80 8.34
CA ALA A 43 -12.36 -2.81 8.61
C ALA A 43 -11.82 -1.52 9.23
N GLY A 44 -10.84 -1.62 10.14
CA GLY A 44 -10.22 -0.44 10.73
C GLY A 44 -9.43 0.39 9.72
N THR A 45 -8.67 -0.28 8.87
CA THR A 45 -7.92 0.37 7.79
C THR A 45 -8.88 1.04 6.80
N ARG A 46 -9.95 0.35 6.43
CA ARG A 46 -10.94 0.88 5.50
C ARG A 46 -11.63 2.12 6.08
N LEU A 47 -12.02 2.05 7.35
CA LEU A 47 -12.65 3.18 8.03
C LEU A 47 -11.71 4.39 8.07
N LEU A 48 -10.44 4.18 8.39
CA LEU A 48 -9.45 5.25 8.42
C LEU A 48 -9.25 5.84 7.01
N ALA A 49 -9.11 5.00 6.00
CA ALA A 49 -8.94 5.45 4.62
C ALA A 49 -10.13 6.28 4.14
N GLU A 50 -11.36 5.88 4.52
CA GLU A 50 -12.58 6.60 4.15
C GLU A 50 -12.70 7.97 4.81
N ASN A 51 -12.10 8.15 6.00
CA ASN A 51 -12.36 9.33 6.84
C ASN A 51 -11.15 10.22 7.09
N MET A 52 -9.93 9.74 6.80
CA MET A 52 -8.74 10.55 7.03
C MET A 52 -8.79 11.85 6.22
N VAL A 53 -8.29 12.94 6.82
CA VAL A 53 -8.21 14.24 6.18
C VAL A 53 -6.81 14.39 5.58
N ILE A 54 -6.75 14.49 4.25
CA ILE A 54 -5.50 14.65 3.52
C ILE A 54 -5.66 15.86 2.58
N MET A 55 -4.79 16.84 2.73
CA MET A 55 -4.76 17.97 1.81
C MET A 55 -3.92 17.62 0.57
N ASN A 56 -4.23 18.22 -0.56
CA ASN A 56 -3.69 17.79 -1.87
C ASN A 56 -2.18 18.01 -2.06
N ASP A 57 -1.54 18.79 -1.21
CA ASP A 57 -0.12 19.12 -1.29
C ASP A 57 0.70 18.64 -0.08
N TRP A 58 0.12 17.79 0.76
CA TRP A 58 0.80 17.32 1.96
C TRP A 58 1.89 16.30 1.64
N ASP A 59 2.97 16.36 2.40
CA ASP A 59 3.97 15.31 2.48
C ASP A 59 3.61 14.38 3.64
N ILE A 60 3.50 13.10 3.36
CA ILE A 60 2.91 12.13 4.28
C ILE A 60 3.87 10.99 4.52
N LEU A 61 3.99 10.58 5.78
CA LEU A 61 4.75 9.41 6.19
C LEU A 61 3.78 8.35 6.71
N ASP A 62 3.77 7.19 6.06
CA ASP A 62 2.95 6.04 6.46
C ASP A 62 3.84 5.00 7.13
N MET A 63 3.80 4.93 8.45
CA MET A 63 4.60 4.02 9.26
C MET A 63 3.88 2.70 9.47
N GLY A 64 4.59 1.58 9.22
CA GLY A 64 3.97 0.26 9.29
C GLY A 64 2.95 0.07 8.19
N CYS A 65 3.34 0.37 6.97
CA CYS A 65 2.41 0.51 5.84
C CYS A 65 1.75 -0.79 5.39
N GLY A 66 2.27 -1.95 5.80
CA GLY A 66 1.77 -3.23 5.33
C GLY A 66 1.83 -3.33 3.81
N TYR A 67 0.76 -3.79 3.18
CA TYR A 67 0.72 -3.91 1.72
C TYR A 67 0.28 -2.62 1.02
N GLY A 68 0.05 -1.54 1.76
CA GLY A 68 0.03 -0.20 1.20
C GLY A 68 -1.29 0.52 1.08
N VAL A 69 -2.37 0.05 1.72
CA VAL A 69 -3.71 0.66 1.53
C VAL A 69 -3.73 2.14 1.86
N LEU A 70 -3.34 2.50 3.09
CA LEU A 70 -3.45 3.89 3.55
C LEU A 70 -2.54 4.82 2.75
N GLY A 71 -1.29 4.42 2.53
CA GLY A 71 -0.34 5.24 1.77
C GLY A 71 -0.78 5.47 0.32
N ILE A 72 -1.35 4.45 -0.31
CA ILE A 72 -1.83 4.56 -1.70
C ILE A 72 -3.06 5.48 -1.76
N VAL A 73 -4.01 5.32 -0.85
CA VAL A 73 -5.16 6.23 -0.79
C VAL A 73 -4.70 7.66 -0.52
N ALA A 74 -3.79 7.85 0.44
CA ALA A 74 -3.24 9.17 0.75
C ALA A 74 -2.57 9.80 -0.47
N ALA A 75 -1.80 9.03 -1.23
CA ALA A 75 -1.14 9.52 -2.44
C ALA A 75 -2.14 10.00 -3.50
N LYS A 76 -3.24 9.27 -3.65
CA LYS A 76 -4.30 9.67 -4.58
C LYS A 76 -5.06 10.92 -4.12
N LEU A 77 -5.15 11.12 -2.80
CA LEU A 77 -5.78 12.32 -2.22
C LEU A 77 -4.83 13.53 -2.24
N ALA A 78 -3.53 13.30 -2.31
CA ALA A 78 -2.52 14.36 -2.31
C ALA A 78 -1.70 14.32 -3.61
N PRO A 79 -2.32 14.55 -4.78
CA PRO A 79 -1.61 14.42 -6.05
C PRO A 79 -0.47 15.42 -6.22
N ARG A 80 -0.46 16.50 -5.45
CA ARG A 80 0.59 17.51 -5.46
C ARG A 80 1.57 17.36 -4.30
N GLY A 81 1.35 16.36 -3.47
CA GLY A 81 2.20 16.01 -2.35
C GLY A 81 3.01 14.75 -2.63
N ARG A 82 3.55 14.19 -1.58
CA ARG A 82 4.40 13.02 -1.65
C ARG A 82 4.14 12.10 -0.46
N VAL A 83 4.15 10.79 -0.69
CA VAL A 83 3.98 9.80 0.35
C VAL A 83 5.21 8.91 0.43
N VAL A 84 5.76 8.78 1.64
CA VAL A 84 6.79 7.78 1.95
C VAL A 84 6.16 6.74 2.86
N MET A 85 6.19 5.49 2.42
CA MET A 85 5.65 4.35 3.13
C MET A 85 6.81 3.53 3.69
N VAL A 86 6.70 3.06 4.92
CA VAL A 86 7.79 2.36 5.63
C VAL A 86 7.24 1.13 6.32
N ASP A 87 7.96 0.01 6.24
CA ASP A 87 7.67 -1.18 7.02
C ASP A 87 8.97 -1.93 7.34
N THR A 88 8.98 -2.60 8.48
CA THR A 88 10.11 -3.46 8.87
C THR A 88 10.05 -4.83 8.21
N ASN A 89 8.89 -5.21 7.70
CA ASN A 89 8.68 -6.49 7.03
C ASN A 89 9.04 -6.36 5.55
N LYS A 90 10.05 -7.09 5.09
CA LYS A 90 10.51 -7.03 3.71
C LYS A 90 9.45 -7.43 2.70
N LEU A 91 8.62 -8.41 3.04
CA LEU A 91 7.53 -8.83 2.15
C LEU A 91 6.47 -7.75 2.03
N ALA A 92 6.12 -7.10 3.13
CA ALA A 92 5.18 -5.98 3.10
C ALA A 92 5.68 -4.87 2.16
N VAL A 93 6.95 -4.52 2.27
CA VAL A 93 7.57 -3.51 1.39
C VAL A 93 7.47 -3.92 -0.08
N LYS A 94 7.73 -5.17 -0.38
CA LYS A 94 7.62 -5.68 -1.76
C LYS A 94 6.18 -5.61 -2.27
N LEU A 95 5.22 -6.02 -1.47
CA LEU A 95 3.81 -5.94 -1.82
C LEU A 95 3.37 -4.49 -2.01
N ALA A 96 3.77 -3.61 -1.12
CA ALA A 96 3.44 -2.19 -1.24
C ALA A 96 4.01 -1.59 -2.53
N ALA A 97 5.24 -1.92 -2.89
CA ALA A 97 5.85 -1.45 -4.14
C ALA A 97 5.05 -1.90 -5.37
N ILE A 98 4.61 -3.15 -5.37
CA ILE A 98 3.77 -3.69 -6.45
C ILE A 98 2.42 -2.96 -6.49
N ASN A 99 1.82 -2.74 -5.34
CA ASN A 99 0.51 -2.09 -5.26
C ASN A 99 0.56 -0.61 -5.67
N ILE A 100 1.66 0.07 -5.41
CA ILE A 100 1.89 1.42 -5.94
C ILE A 100 1.79 1.40 -7.47
N ARG A 101 2.40 0.43 -8.12
CA ARG A 101 2.36 0.29 -9.58
C ARG A 101 0.98 -0.11 -10.09
N ILE A 102 0.34 -1.09 -9.46
CA ILE A 102 -0.98 -1.56 -9.86
C ILE A 102 -1.99 -0.41 -9.86
N ASN A 103 -1.88 0.50 -8.89
CA ASN A 103 -2.81 1.61 -8.74
C ASN A 103 -2.35 2.89 -9.44
N ASN A 104 -1.29 2.83 -10.24
CA ASN A 104 -0.78 3.96 -11.02
C ASN A 104 -0.44 5.18 -10.16
N VAL A 105 0.17 4.95 -9.01
CA VAL A 105 0.56 6.01 -8.09
C VAL A 105 1.98 6.45 -8.42
N GLY A 106 2.16 7.73 -8.79
CA GLY A 106 3.45 8.28 -9.15
C GLY A 106 4.13 9.11 -8.06
N ASN A 107 3.43 9.40 -6.97
CA ASN A 107 3.92 10.27 -5.90
C ASN A 107 4.11 9.53 -4.56
N ALA A 108 4.32 8.24 -4.61
CA ALA A 108 4.59 7.44 -3.42
C ALA A 108 5.81 6.54 -3.65
N GLU A 109 6.53 6.30 -2.58
CA GLU A 109 7.59 5.32 -2.54
C GLU A 109 7.50 4.51 -1.25
N VAL A 110 8.08 3.33 -1.23
CA VAL A 110 8.14 2.50 -0.04
C VAL A 110 9.58 2.19 0.30
N ARG A 111 9.90 2.19 1.60
CA ARG A 111 11.23 1.92 2.13
C ARG A 111 11.16 0.82 3.18
N TRP A 112 12.13 -0.06 3.16
CA TRP A 112 12.32 -1.05 4.20
C TRP A 112 13.16 -0.47 5.33
N GLY A 113 12.74 -0.68 6.57
CA GLY A 113 13.48 -0.27 7.73
C GLY A 113 12.57 0.10 8.88
N ASP A 114 13.19 0.61 9.95
CA ASP A 114 12.45 1.18 11.06
C ASP A 114 12.31 2.70 10.92
N LEU A 115 11.56 3.30 11.84
CA LEU A 115 11.31 4.74 11.82
C LEU A 115 12.60 5.56 11.77
N TYR A 116 13.60 5.17 12.54
CA TYR A 116 14.80 5.99 12.71
C TYR A 116 15.78 5.84 11.55
N SER A 117 15.74 4.73 10.85
CA SER A 117 16.68 4.45 9.78
C SER A 117 16.26 5.01 8.41
N VAL A 118 14.99 5.39 8.24
CA VAL A 118 14.43 5.78 6.93
C VAL A 118 14.07 7.26 6.83
N ILE A 119 14.12 7.96 7.93
CA ILE A 119 13.90 9.39 7.94
C ILE A 119 15.16 10.14 8.35
#